data_0e29501272840faef5a1f1321c620b04
#
_entry.id   0e29501272840faef5a1f1321c620b04
#
_cell.length_a   1.000
_cell.length_b   1.000
_cell.length_c   1.000
_cell.angle_alpha   90.00
_cell.angle_beta   90.00
_cell.angle_gamma   90.00
#
_symmetry.space_group_name_H-M   'P 1'
#
loop_
_entity.id
_entity.type
_entity.pdbx_description
1 polymer ?
#
loop_
_entity_poly.entity_id
_entity_poly.type
_entity_poly.pdbx_seq_one_letter_code
_entity_poly.pdbx_strand_id
1 'polypeptide(L)'
;MKRITALSTIAVAVIALIIGRTFSASVMSNDRVMADVRQSYRSASLVVSGECIQKINSGDNAQSRILIDEVIAGNARKASKILVKGSYTVGEKYLLYLTEGNDVQYAEDEADYCSTSADNFVIRGGNVEYGGSRIKISEFKKEMDAVSRVITAPSKNYYYNDIRSLVNASENIFIGRVNSASHMRSTKFRTQDGGSTVEKKAPSANLTISVYGNIKGDIGYGQEINLVYVPSGSESMTDADTLQPRPVSADKAVKLSEGDTYLFFLAEDPDPKQDHCFPVNSIQGWIKVENDKLTVSDENGGARGYTDLSQLVAAINKVK
;
A
#
# COMPACT_ATOMS: atom_id res chain seq x y z
N MET A 1 -27.57 35.19 53.91
CA MET A 1 -27.91 33.94 53.20
C MET A 1 -28.09 34.14 51.68
N LYS A 2 -27.17 34.77 50.94
CA LYS A 2 -27.27 34.95 49.45
C LYS A 2 -25.99 34.59 48.68
N ARG A 3 -25.04 33.90 49.29
CA ARG A 3 -23.75 33.55 48.63
C ARG A 3 -23.54 32.05 48.36
N ILE A 4 -24.48 31.15 48.72
CA ILE A 4 -24.33 29.70 48.56
C ILE A 4 -25.00 29.18 47.28
N THR A 5 -25.97 29.94 46.72
CA THR A 5 -26.71 29.51 45.52
C THR A 5 -25.95 29.75 44.19
N ALA A 6 -24.95 30.63 44.16
CA ALA A 6 -24.19 30.91 42.94
C ALA A 6 -23.10 29.87 42.60
N LEU A 7 -22.56 29.20 43.62
CA LEU A 7 -21.51 28.21 43.42
C LEU A 7 -22.03 26.85 42.89
N SER A 8 -23.26 26.48 43.20
CA SER A 8 -23.84 25.22 42.73
C SER A 8 -24.23 25.26 41.23
N THR A 9 -24.62 26.42 40.73
CA THR A 9 -25.00 26.59 39.32
C THR A 9 -23.82 26.55 38.36
N ILE A 10 -22.63 27.05 38.79
CA ILE A 10 -21.40 27.02 38.01
C ILE A 10 -20.84 25.61 37.95
N ALA A 11 -20.92 24.85 39.05
CA ALA A 11 -20.43 23.46 39.08
C ALA A 11 -21.24 22.54 38.17
N VAL A 12 -22.56 22.71 38.09
CA VAL A 12 -23.42 21.92 37.20
C VAL A 12 -23.19 22.28 35.73
N ALA A 13 -22.98 23.57 35.41
CA ALA A 13 -22.67 24.01 34.05
C ALA A 13 -21.32 23.51 33.55
N VAL A 14 -20.28 23.44 34.42
CA VAL A 14 -18.96 22.91 34.08
C VAL A 14 -19.01 21.41 33.90
N ILE A 15 -19.75 20.68 34.73
CA ILE A 15 -19.97 19.23 34.58
C ILE A 15 -20.75 18.92 33.30
N ALA A 16 -21.77 19.69 32.95
CA ALA A 16 -22.51 19.54 31.70
C ALA A 16 -21.63 19.85 30.46
N LEU A 17 -20.71 20.82 30.56
CA LEU A 17 -19.74 21.13 29.49
C LEU A 17 -18.63 20.04 29.34
N ILE A 18 -18.26 19.39 30.42
CA ILE A 18 -17.31 18.27 30.41
C ILE A 18 -17.97 17.00 29.89
N ILE A 19 -19.22 16.74 30.26
CA ILE A 19 -20.00 15.58 29.78
C ILE A 19 -20.44 15.80 28.33
N GLY A 20 -20.72 17.04 27.89
CA GLY A 20 -21.04 17.36 26.50
C GLY A 20 -19.86 17.29 25.53
N ARG A 21 -18.61 17.19 26.03
CA ARG A 21 -17.41 16.90 25.22
C ARG A 21 -17.03 15.43 25.16
N THR A 22 -17.80 14.57 25.81
CA THR A 22 -17.59 13.14 25.72
C THR A 22 -18.20 12.61 24.43
N PHE A 23 -17.31 12.26 23.49
CA PHE A 23 -17.55 11.28 22.43
C PHE A 23 -18.66 11.61 21.41
N SER A 24 -18.50 12.65 20.64
CA SER A 24 -18.77 12.50 19.21
C SER A 24 -17.59 11.70 18.62
N ALA A 25 -17.60 10.39 18.78
CA ALA A 25 -16.87 9.53 17.86
C ALA A 25 -17.43 9.92 16.48
N SER A 26 -16.67 10.69 15.70
CA SER A 26 -17.09 11.08 14.38
C SER A 26 -17.23 9.78 13.59
N VAL A 27 -18.49 9.41 13.28
CA VAL A 27 -18.77 8.27 12.40
C VAL A 27 -17.99 8.53 11.12
N MET A 28 -17.08 7.63 10.78
CA MET A 28 -16.31 7.74 9.54
C MET A 28 -17.27 7.71 8.36
N SER A 29 -17.03 8.55 7.36
CA SER A 29 -17.81 8.48 6.12
C SER A 29 -17.57 7.13 5.42
N ASN A 30 -18.58 6.61 4.73
CA ASN A 30 -18.43 5.37 3.97
C ASN A 30 -17.28 5.43 2.96
N ASP A 31 -17.04 6.58 2.33
CA ASP A 31 -15.92 6.77 1.38
C ASP A 31 -14.56 6.58 2.05
N ARG A 32 -14.40 7.08 3.28
CA ARG A 32 -13.16 6.89 4.04
C ARG A 32 -12.98 5.43 4.45
N VAL A 33 -14.06 4.78 4.90
CA VAL A 33 -14.02 3.33 5.21
C VAL A 33 -13.63 2.53 3.97
N MET A 34 -14.19 2.87 2.81
CA MET A 34 -13.85 2.17 1.55
C MET A 34 -12.41 2.44 1.08
N ALA A 35 -11.86 3.63 1.38
CA ALA A 35 -10.45 3.92 1.13
C ALA A 35 -9.55 3.04 2.00
N ASP A 36 -9.85 2.91 3.30
CA ASP A 36 -9.12 2.05 4.23
C ASP A 36 -9.21 0.57 3.81
N VAL A 37 -10.40 0.12 3.35
CA VAL A 37 -10.60 -1.22 2.78
C VAL A 37 -9.67 -1.47 1.59
N ARG A 38 -9.64 -0.54 0.64
CA ARG A 38 -8.77 -0.65 -0.55
C ARG A 38 -7.30 -0.74 -0.16
N GLN A 39 -6.87 0.13 0.75
CA GLN A 39 -5.49 0.14 1.24
C GLN A 39 -5.14 -1.17 1.95
N SER A 40 -5.98 -1.62 2.90
CA SER A 40 -5.76 -2.88 3.63
C SER A 40 -5.74 -4.08 2.68
N TYR A 41 -6.64 -4.10 1.68
CA TYR A 41 -6.69 -5.17 0.68
C TYR A 41 -5.42 -5.23 -0.17
N ARG A 42 -4.87 -4.07 -0.56
CA ARG A 42 -3.61 -3.99 -1.33
C ARG A 42 -2.42 -4.50 -0.56
N SER A 43 -2.39 -4.26 0.75
CA SER A 43 -1.28 -4.67 1.63
C SER A 43 -1.37 -6.13 2.07
N ALA A 44 -2.55 -6.75 2.00
CA ALA A 44 -2.79 -8.10 2.50
C ALA A 44 -2.28 -9.19 1.55
N SER A 45 -1.61 -10.20 2.09
CA SER A 45 -1.31 -11.46 1.39
C SER A 45 -2.46 -12.46 1.46
N LEU A 46 -3.31 -12.33 2.49
CA LEU A 46 -4.49 -13.14 2.71
C LEU A 46 -5.65 -12.29 3.22
N VAL A 47 -6.84 -12.44 2.61
CA VAL A 47 -8.08 -11.81 3.07
C VAL A 47 -9.11 -12.89 3.35
N VAL A 48 -9.60 -12.94 4.58
CA VAL A 48 -10.55 -13.96 5.02
C VAL A 48 -11.66 -13.36 5.85
N SER A 49 -12.83 -13.98 5.85
CA SER A 49 -13.77 -13.88 6.96
C SER A 49 -13.61 -15.07 7.88
N GLY A 50 -13.67 -14.87 9.19
CA GLY A 50 -13.49 -15.94 10.15
C GLY A 50 -13.94 -15.56 11.55
N GLU A 51 -14.11 -16.57 12.39
CA GLU A 51 -14.54 -16.44 13.77
C GLU A 51 -13.34 -16.62 14.71
N CYS A 52 -13.20 -15.72 15.70
CA CYS A 52 -12.23 -15.92 16.76
C CYS A 52 -12.70 -17.05 17.70
N ILE A 53 -11.99 -18.16 17.68
CA ILE A 53 -12.35 -19.35 18.49
C ILE A 53 -11.55 -19.46 19.80
N GLN A 54 -10.41 -18.75 19.90
CA GLN A 54 -9.57 -18.81 21.08
C GLN A 54 -8.64 -17.59 21.17
N LYS A 55 -8.43 -17.09 22.39
CA LYS A 55 -7.29 -16.21 22.72
C LYS A 55 -6.16 -17.05 23.28
N ILE A 56 -4.94 -16.85 22.78
CA ILE A 56 -3.76 -17.62 23.22
C ILE A 56 -2.96 -16.79 24.21
N ASN A 57 -2.68 -15.51 23.88
CA ASN A 57 -1.94 -14.60 24.72
C ASN A 57 -2.70 -13.28 24.89
N SER A 58 -2.29 -12.47 25.88
CA SER A 58 -2.86 -11.15 26.16
C SER A 58 -1.76 -10.08 26.28
N GLY A 59 -2.14 -8.81 26.28
CA GLY A 59 -1.21 -7.69 26.32
C GLY A 59 -0.54 -7.43 24.96
N ASP A 60 0.69 -6.95 24.98
CA ASP A 60 1.44 -6.54 23.76
C ASP A 60 1.72 -7.73 22.81
N ASN A 61 1.71 -8.96 23.32
CA ASN A 61 1.88 -10.19 22.56
C ASN A 61 0.56 -10.94 22.37
N ALA A 62 -0.57 -10.20 22.33
CA ALA A 62 -1.87 -10.80 22.11
C ALA A 62 -1.89 -11.57 20.78
N GLN A 63 -2.37 -12.81 20.85
CA GLN A 63 -2.60 -13.68 19.71
C GLN A 63 -3.97 -14.33 19.84
N SER A 64 -4.62 -14.52 18.72
CA SER A 64 -5.93 -15.14 18.64
C SER A 64 -5.99 -16.15 17.52
N ARG A 65 -6.65 -17.27 17.79
CA ARG A 65 -6.89 -18.31 16.80
C ARG A 65 -8.20 -18.05 16.09
N ILE A 66 -8.13 -17.95 14.77
CA ILE A 66 -9.26 -17.65 13.90
C ILE A 66 -9.60 -18.91 13.09
N LEU A 67 -10.87 -19.32 13.12
CA LEU A 67 -11.42 -20.33 12.21
C LEU A 67 -11.91 -19.63 10.94
N ILE A 68 -11.36 -20.00 9.79
CA ILE A 68 -11.71 -19.38 8.52
C ILE A 68 -13.09 -19.86 8.04
N ASP A 69 -14.03 -18.94 7.91
CA ASP A 69 -15.34 -19.19 7.30
C ASP A 69 -15.26 -19.14 5.76
N GLU A 70 -14.53 -18.15 5.23
CA GLU A 70 -14.41 -17.92 3.79
C GLU A 70 -13.05 -17.29 3.47
N VAL A 71 -12.45 -17.73 2.37
CA VAL A 71 -11.25 -17.11 1.79
C VAL A 71 -11.68 -16.19 0.65
N ILE A 72 -11.41 -14.90 0.79
CA ILE A 72 -11.78 -13.86 -0.18
C ILE A 72 -10.62 -13.64 -1.15
N ALA A 73 -9.39 -13.61 -0.64
CA ALA A 73 -8.17 -13.52 -1.45
C ALA A 73 -7.01 -14.24 -0.75
N GLY A 74 -6.03 -14.70 -1.53
CA GLY A 74 -4.84 -15.39 -1.03
C GLY A 74 -4.97 -16.91 -1.04
N ASN A 75 -4.02 -17.59 -0.39
CA ASN A 75 -3.91 -19.04 -0.41
C ASN A 75 -4.10 -19.62 1.00
N ALA A 76 -5.34 -19.86 1.37
CA ALA A 76 -5.71 -20.58 2.60
C ALA A 76 -6.87 -21.54 2.31
N ARG A 77 -7.18 -22.40 3.28
CA ARG A 77 -8.30 -23.33 3.15
C ARG A 77 -9.45 -22.88 4.04
N LYS A 78 -10.67 -22.94 3.52
CA LYS A 78 -11.89 -22.78 4.32
C LYS A 78 -11.88 -23.82 5.44
N ALA A 79 -12.38 -23.45 6.62
CA ALA A 79 -12.39 -24.24 7.85
C ALA A 79 -11.00 -24.59 8.41
N SER A 80 -9.91 -24.04 7.87
CA SER A 80 -8.61 -24.09 8.53
C SER A 80 -8.53 -23.07 9.67
N LYS A 81 -7.59 -23.30 10.57
CA LYS A 81 -7.30 -22.39 11.69
C LYS A 81 -6.03 -21.64 11.37
N ILE A 82 -6.03 -20.35 11.68
CA ILE A 82 -4.84 -19.51 11.59
C ILE A 82 -4.63 -18.78 12.91
N LEU A 83 -3.38 -18.46 13.19
CA LEU A 83 -2.99 -17.66 14.32
C LEU A 83 -2.79 -16.22 13.86
N VAL A 84 -3.47 -15.28 14.50
CA VAL A 84 -3.39 -13.86 14.13
C VAL A 84 -2.90 -13.06 15.32
N LYS A 85 -1.85 -12.26 15.11
CA LYS A 85 -1.36 -11.31 16.11
C LYS A 85 -2.42 -10.22 16.31
N GLY A 86 -2.85 -10.05 17.56
CA GLY A 86 -3.88 -9.11 17.94
C GLY A 86 -4.88 -9.70 18.94
N SER A 87 -5.66 -8.83 19.58
CA SER A 87 -6.67 -9.23 20.55
C SER A 87 -8.06 -9.19 19.91
N TYR A 88 -8.59 -10.33 19.59
CA TYR A 88 -9.95 -10.52 19.03
C TYR A 88 -10.87 -11.11 20.10
N THR A 89 -12.17 -10.82 20.01
CA THR A 89 -13.17 -11.34 20.95
C THR A 89 -13.62 -12.72 20.51
N VAL A 90 -13.52 -13.70 21.41
CA VAL A 90 -13.96 -15.08 21.15
C VAL A 90 -15.46 -15.11 20.84
N GLY A 91 -15.84 -15.83 19.78
CA GLY A 91 -17.20 -15.92 19.27
C GLY A 91 -17.61 -14.80 18.31
N GLU A 92 -16.80 -13.76 18.16
CA GLU A 92 -17.05 -12.72 17.15
C GLU A 92 -16.43 -13.09 15.80
N LYS A 93 -17.08 -12.61 14.73
CA LYS A 93 -16.62 -12.77 13.35
C LYS A 93 -15.97 -11.50 12.85
N TYR A 94 -14.91 -11.68 12.07
CA TYR A 94 -14.08 -10.60 11.53
C TYR A 94 -13.86 -10.76 10.05
N LEU A 95 -13.75 -9.64 9.35
CA LEU A 95 -13.11 -9.55 8.04
C LEU A 95 -11.66 -9.14 8.29
N LEU A 96 -10.73 -9.99 7.92
CA LEU A 96 -9.31 -9.85 8.24
C LEU A 96 -8.49 -9.66 6.98
N TYR A 97 -7.64 -8.64 7.01
CA TYR A 97 -6.61 -8.35 6.01
C TYR A 97 -5.27 -8.70 6.64
N LEU A 98 -4.62 -9.74 6.14
CA LEU A 98 -3.51 -10.38 6.83
C LEU A 98 -2.25 -10.37 5.96
N THR A 99 -1.09 -10.17 6.60
CA THR A 99 0.24 -10.41 6.05
C THR A 99 0.89 -11.58 6.78
N GLU A 100 1.79 -12.30 6.13
CA GLU A 100 2.59 -13.32 6.81
C GLU A 100 3.45 -12.67 7.89
N GLY A 101 3.47 -13.27 9.08
CA GLY A 101 4.30 -12.80 10.19
C GLY A 101 5.77 -13.16 9.95
N ASN A 102 6.67 -12.21 10.20
CA ASN A 102 8.11 -12.39 9.99
C ASN A 102 8.82 -13.18 11.11
N ASP A 103 8.13 -13.51 12.22
CA ASP A 103 8.75 -13.99 13.46
C ASP A 103 8.17 -15.33 13.96
N VAL A 104 8.12 -16.38 13.12
CA VAL A 104 7.43 -17.57 13.56
C VAL A 104 8.21 -18.87 13.42
N GLN A 105 8.32 -19.55 14.57
CA GLN A 105 8.47 -21.00 14.64
C GLN A 105 7.10 -21.62 14.37
N TYR A 106 6.94 -22.27 13.24
CA TYR A 106 5.71 -23.00 12.88
C TYR A 106 5.42 -24.12 13.88
N ALA A 107 4.25 -24.08 14.50
CA ALA A 107 3.61 -25.31 14.94
C ALA A 107 3.01 -25.98 13.69
N GLU A 108 3.18 -27.27 13.54
CA GLU A 108 3.04 -28.06 12.30
C GLU A 108 1.71 -27.90 11.51
N ASP A 109 0.73 -27.14 11.99
CA ASP A 109 -0.59 -26.98 11.36
C ASP A 109 -1.16 -25.53 11.35
N GLU A 110 -0.45 -24.53 11.83
CA GLU A 110 -0.96 -23.15 11.94
C GLU A 110 0.01 -22.12 11.33
N ALA A 111 -0.43 -21.40 10.31
CA ALA A 111 0.33 -20.28 9.77
C ALA A 111 0.04 -19.01 10.59
N ASP A 112 1.08 -18.26 10.93
CA ASP A 112 0.97 -17.02 11.67
C ASP A 112 0.80 -15.82 10.74
N TYR A 113 -0.10 -14.94 11.14
CA TYR A 113 -0.42 -13.75 10.38
C TYR A 113 -0.46 -12.51 11.28
N CYS A 114 -0.14 -11.37 10.68
CA CYS A 114 -0.37 -10.05 11.28
C CYS A 114 -1.51 -9.34 10.54
N SER A 115 -2.37 -8.62 11.26
CA SER A 115 -3.37 -7.75 10.62
C SER A 115 -2.68 -6.56 9.97
N THR A 116 -3.09 -6.22 8.75
CA THR A 116 -2.65 -5.01 8.05
C THR A 116 -3.45 -3.77 8.45
N SER A 117 -4.54 -3.97 9.19
CA SER A 117 -5.41 -2.90 9.67
C SER A 117 -5.21 -2.69 11.17
N ALA A 118 -5.05 -1.44 11.59
CA ALA A 118 -4.98 -1.08 13.00
C ALA A 118 -6.30 -1.35 13.74
N ASP A 119 -7.42 -1.35 13.00
CA ASP A 119 -8.76 -1.55 13.51
C ASP A 119 -9.38 -2.84 12.96
N ASN A 120 -10.21 -3.48 13.75
CA ASN A 120 -10.86 -4.72 13.39
C ASN A 120 -12.17 -4.45 12.63
N PHE A 121 -12.33 -5.04 11.48
CA PHE A 121 -13.60 -5.06 10.75
C PHE A 121 -14.49 -6.18 11.30
N VAL A 122 -15.38 -5.84 12.22
CA VAL A 122 -16.27 -6.81 12.88
C VAL A 122 -17.49 -7.13 12.00
N ILE A 123 -17.82 -8.41 11.83
CA ILE A 123 -18.98 -8.85 11.04
C ILE A 123 -20.16 -9.14 11.97
N ARG A 124 -21.28 -8.41 11.82
CA ARG A 124 -22.51 -8.63 12.56
C ARG A 124 -23.73 -8.54 11.64
N GLY A 125 -24.54 -9.59 11.64
CA GLY A 125 -25.79 -9.62 10.85
C GLY A 125 -25.58 -9.34 9.35
N GLY A 126 -24.49 -9.82 8.75
CA GLY A 126 -24.17 -9.63 7.33
C GLY A 126 -23.64 -8.22 7.00
N ASN A 127 -23.31 -7.41 8.01
CA ASN A 127 -22.65 -6.13 7.85
C ASN A 127 -21.27 -6.14 8.49
N VAL A 128 -20.39 -5.31 7.98
CA VAL A 128 -19.07 -5.01 8.55
C VAL A 128 -19.21 -3.71 9.34
N GLU A 129 -18.80 -3.74 10.59
CA GLU A 129 -18.76 -2.57 11.49
C GLU A 129 -17.31 -2.10 11.62
N TYR A 130 -17.05 -0.84 11.27
CA TYR A 130 -15.72 -0.22 11.31
C TYR A 130 -15.83 1.30 11.49
N GLY A 131 -15.08 1.87 12.41
CA GLY A 131 -15.04 3.32 12.64
C GLY A 131 -16.41 3.95 12.93
N GLY A 132 -17.35 3.20 13.55
CA GLY A 132 -18.74 3.61 13.78
C GLY A 132 -19.66 3.52 12.56
N SER A 133 -19.14 3.14 11.40
CA SER A 133 -19.92 2.89 10.18
C SER A 133 -20.37 1.43 10.12
N ARG A 134 -21.47 1.20 9.40
CA ARG A 134 -22.03 -0.13 9.18
C ARG A 134 -22.33 -0.32 7.69
N ILE A 135 -21.56 -1.18 7.04
CA ILE A 135 -21.61 -1.40 5.59
C ILE A 135 -21.87 -2.88 5.32
N LYS A 136 -22.69 -3.18 4.32
CA LYS A 136 -22.96 -4.58 3.93
C LYS A 136 -21.69 -5.28 3.48
N ILE A 137 -21.48 -6.51 3.92
CA ILE A 137 -20.32 -7.33 3.50
C ILE A 137 -20.27 -7.51 1.98
N SER A 138 -21.44 -7.50 1.30
CA SER A 138 -21.51 -7.56 -0.16
C SER A 138 -20.92 -6.32 -0.84
N GLU A 139 -21.03 -5.14 -0.23
CA GLU A 139 -20.41 -3.89 -0.73
C GLU A 139 -18.90 -3.94 -0.55
N PHE A 140 -18.42 -4.45 0.58
CA PHE A 140 -17.00 -4.72 0.79
C PHE A 140 -16.44 -5.69 -0.24
N LYS A 141 -17.14 -6.80 -0.50
CA LYS A 141 -16.72 -7.78 -1.52
C LYS A 141 -16.67 -7.17 -2.90
N LYS A 142 -17.69 -6.38 -3.26
CA LYS A 142 -17.73 -5.67 -4.55
C LYS A 142 -16.56 -4.70 -4.69
N GLU A 143 -16.20 -3.99 -3.61
CA GLU A 143 -15.06 -3.09 -3.61
C GLU A 143 -13.74 -3.86 -3.75
N MET A 144 -13.57 -4.95 -3.02
CA MET A 144 -12.40 -5.83 -3.15
C MET A 144 -12.29 -6.44 -4.55
N ASP A 145 -13.42 -6.86 -5.16
CA ASP A 145 -13.44 -7.33 -6.54
C ASP A 145 -13.03 -6.23 -7.53
N ALA A 146 -13.42 -4.99 -7.25
CA ALA A 146 -13.01 -3.84 -8.07
C ALA A 146 -11.50 -3.58 -7.98
N VAL A 147 -10.90 -3.75 -6.78
CA VAL A 147 -9.46 -3.62 -6.55
C VAL A 147 -8.67 -4.84 -7.08
N SER A 148 -9.24 -6.04 -7.03
CA SER A 148 -8.62 -7.27 -7.54
C SER A 148 -8.69 -7.42 -9.06
N ARG A 149 -9.35 -6.48 -9.75
CA ARG A 149 -9.41 -6.49 -11.22
C ARG A 149 -8.02 -6.40 -11.82
N VAL A 150 -7.95 -6.91 -13.04
CA VAL A 150 -6.73 -6.85 -13.85
C VAL A 150 -6.19 -5.43 -13.86
N ILE A 151 -4.99 -5.25 -13.37
CA ILE A 151 -4.32 -3.95 -13.36
C ILE A 151 -3.87 -3.62 -14.78
N THR A 152 -4.29 -2.48 -15.32
CA THR A 152 -3.76 -1.99 -16.58
C THR A 152 -2.37 -1.44 -16.35
N ALA A 153 -1.36 -2.06 -16.94
CA ALA A 153 0.05 -1.70 -16.78
C ALA A 153 0.60 -1.09 -18.09
N PRO A 154 1.63 -0.25 -18.01
CA PRO A 154 2.33 0.24 -19.19
C PRO A 154 2.76 -0.91 -20.10
N SER A 155 2.60 -0.73 -21.40
CA SER A 155 2.80 -1.81 -22.38
C SER A 155 4.27 -2.17 -22.62
N LYS A 156 5.20 -1.26 -22.31
CA LYS A 156 6.62 -1.42 -22.65
C LYS A 156 7.52 -0.99 -21.51
N ASN A 157 8.54 -1.80 -21.22
CA ASN A 157 9.64 -1.46 -20.33
C ASN A 157 10.78 -0.91 -21.17
N TYR A 158 10.83 0.42 -21.31
CA TYR A 158 11.94 1.08 -21.99
C TYR A 158 13.08 1.33 -21.01
N TYR A 159 14.31 1.19 -21.54
CA TYR A 159 15.54 1.61 -20.88
C TYR A 159 16.01 2.95 -21.46
N TYR A 160 16.34 3.91 -20.62
CA TYR A 160 16.73 5.27 -20.98
C TYR A 160 18.24 5.48 -20.73
N ASN A 161 18.96 5.93 -21.75
CA ASN A 161 20.41 6.04 -21.69
C ASN A 161 20.90 7.35 -21.04
N ASP A 162 20.05 8.36 -20.94
CA ASP A 162 20.37 9.66 -20.38
C ASP A 162 19.22 10.25 -19.56
N ILE A 163 19.53 11.27 -18.74
CA ILE A 163 18.57 11.92 -17.86
C ILE A 163 17.46 12.63 -18.63
N ARG A 164 17.72 13.17 -19.80
CA ARG A 164 16.72 13.86 -20.61
C ARG A 164 15.62 12.90 -21.04
N SER A 165 16.01 11.77 -21.60
CA SER A 165 15.10 10.72 -22.04
C SER A 165 14.28 10.16 -20.87
N LEU A 166 14.92 9.92 -19.71
CA LEU A 166 14.26 9.46 -18.50
C LEU A 166 13.24 10.48 -17.97
N VAL A 167 13.60 11.77 -17.92
CA VAL A 167 12.71 12.87 -17.49
C VAL A 167 11.53 13.04 -18.45
N ASN A 168 11.77 12.96 -19.75
CA ASN A 168 10.70 13.09 -20.75
C ASN A 168 9.70 11.94 -20.68
N ALA A 169 10.17 10.73 -20.38
CA ALA A 169 9.33 9.54 -20.23
C ALA A 169 8.57 9.49 -18.90
N SER A 170 8.96 10.29 -17.93
CA SER A 170 8.30 10.35 -16.63
C SER A 170 7.18 11.37 -16.65
N GLU A 171 5.98 10.97 -16.30
CA GLU A 171 4.86 11.90 -16.05
C GLU A 171 5.08 12.66 -14.75
N ASN A 172 5.43 11.93 -13.70
CA ASN A 172 5.67 12.49 -12.37
C ASN A 172 7.08 12.15 -11.89
N ILE A 173 7.75 13.15 -11.27
CA ILE A 173 9.04 12.98 -10.59
C ILE A 173 8.94 13.65 -9.22
N PHE A 174 9.14 12.89 -8.15
CA PHE A 174 9.02 13.39 -6.79
C PHE A 174 9.97 12.69 -5.82
N ILE A 175 10.21 13.32 -4.68
CA ILE A 175 10.91 12.72 -3.54
C ILE A 175 9.87 12.20 -2.57
N GLY A 176 9.97 10.93 -2.20
CA GLY A 176 9.03 10.31 -1.28
C GLY A 176 9.67 9.23 -0.42
N ARG A 177 9.01 8.94 0.70
CA ARG A 177 9.39 7.88 1.63
C ARG A 177 8.44 6.71 1.51
N VAL A 178 8.97 5.51 1.45
CA VAL A 178 8.18 4.28 1.50
C VAL A 178 7.65 4.08 2.92
N ASN A 179 6.34 4.18 3.10
CA ASN A 179 5.69 3.98 4.39
C ASN A 179 5.45 2.50 4.66
N SER A 180 5.03 1.76 3.63
CA SER A 180 4.78 0.33 3.73
C SER A 180 4.98 -0.36 2.39
N ALA A 181 5.31 -1.65 2.45
CA ALA A 181 5.40 -2.52 1.29
C ALA A 181 4.60 -3.80 1.54
N SER A 182 3.71 -4.17 0.62
CA SER A 182 3.01 -5.45 0.71
C SER A 182 3.96 -6.60 0.37
N HIS A 183 3.65 -7.80 0.86
CA HIS A 183 4.33 -8.99 0.35
C HIS A 183 4.07 -9.19 -1.15
N MET A 184 5.03 -9.86 -1.79
CA MET A 184 4.92 -10.22 -3.20
C MET A 184 3.73 -11.16 -3.42
N ARG A 185 2.86 -10.81 -4.37
CA ARG A 185 1.72 -11.63 -4.76
C ARG A 185 1.63 -11.76 -6.27
N SER A 186 0.98 -12.81 -6.75
CA SER A 186 0.69 -12.97 -8.18
C SER A 186 -0.48 -12.06 -8.57
N THR A 187 -0.20 -11.05 -9.38
CA THR A 187 -1.20 -10.09 -9.88
C THR A 187 -1.42 -10.29 -11.37
N LYS A 188 -2.66 -10.10 -11.82
CA LYS A 188 -3.00 -10.09 -13.24
C LYS A 188 -2.80 -8.69 -13.79
N PHE A 189 -2.00 -8.56 -14.80
CA PHE A 189 -1.77 -7.32 -15.53
C PHE A 189 -2.36 -7.41 -16.92
N ARG A 190 -2.97 -6.32 -17.35
CA ARG A 190 -3.40 -6.11 -18.72
C ARG A 190 -2.48 -5.09 -19.36
N THR A 191 -1.88 -5.44 -20.48
CA THR A 191 -1.04 -4.54 -21.26
C THR A 191 -1.57 -4.47 -22.67
N GLN A 192 -1.38 -3.35 -23.35
CA GLN A 192 -1.65 -3.24 -24.78
C GLN A 192 -0.34 -3.46 -25.53
N ASP A 193 -0.29 -4.44 -26.40
CA ASP A 193 0.86 -4.71 -27.24
C ASP A 193 0.41 -4.81 -28.70
N GLY A 194 0.92 -3.88 -29.55
CA GLY A 194 0.62 -3.86 -30.98
C GLY A 194 -0.88 -3.77 -31.34
N GLY A 195 -1.70 -3.14 -30.50
CA GLY A 195 -3.16 -3.05 -30.69
C GLY A 195 -3.95 -4.23 -30.11
N SER A 196 -3.28 -5.22 -29.55
CA SER A 196 -3.90 -6.36 -28.87
C SER A 196 -3.79 -6.20 -27.35
N THR A 197 -4.84 -6.59 -26.63
CA THR A 197 -4.82 -6.64 -25.18
C THR A 197 -4.31 -8.00 -24.72
N VAL A 198 -3.23 -7.99 -23.94
CA VAL A 198 -2.63 -9.20 -23.39
C VAL A 198 -2.76 -9.19 -21.87
N GLU A 199 -3.25 -10.28 -21.29
CA GLU A 199 -3.28 -10.48 -19.84
C GLU A 199 -2.14 -11.42 -19.43
N LYS A 200 -1.33 -10.97 -18.49
CA LYS A 200 -0.20 -11.72 -17.91
C LYS A 200 -0.33 -11.75 -16.39
N LYS A 201 0.13 -12.83 -15.77
CA LYS A 201 0.34 -12.89 -14.33
C LYS A 201 1.81 -12.63 -14.03
N ALA A 202 2.07 -11.73 -13.09
CA ALA A 202 3.42 -11.46 -12.60
C ALA A 202 3.42 -11.27 -11.09
N PRO A 203 4.53 -11.60 -10.40
CA PRO A 203 4.71 -11.23 -9.01
C PRO A 203 4.75 -9.70 -8.90
N SER A 204 4.05 -9.15 -7.93
CA SER A 204 4.06 -7.71 -7.65
C SER A 204 3.90 -7.43 -6.18
N ALA A 205 4.37 -6.26 -5.74
CA ALA A 205 4.10 -5.68 -4.43
C ALA A 205 3.47 -4.30 -4.62
N ASN A 206 2.62 -3.89 -3.67
CA ASN A 206 2.13 -2.52 -3.60
C ASN A 206 2.92 -1.79 -2.51
N LEU A 207 3.33 -0.57 -2.82
CA LEU A 207 4.00 0.30 -1.88
C LEU A 207 3.17 1.55 -1.66
N THR A 208 3.06 1.98 -0.40
CA THR A 208 2.50 3.28 -0.05
C THR A 208 3.64 4.24 0.19
N ILE A 209 3.62 5.38 -0.49
CA ILE A 209 4.70 6.37 -0.49
C ILE A 209 4.15 7.72 -0.08
N SER A 210 4.71 8.35 0.97
CA SER A 210 4.45 9.75 1.30
C SER A 210 5.35 10.67 0.49
N VAL A 211 4.76 11.67 -0.16
CA VAL A 211 5.48 12.64 -1.00
C VAL A 211 6.01 13.79 -0.16
N TYR A 212 7.32 14.05 -0.26
CA TYR A 212 7.99 15.14 0.45
C TYR A 212 8.44 16.29 -0.44
N GLY A 213 8.50 16.08 -1.75
CA GLY A 213 8.87 17.14 -2.68
C GLY A 213 8.48 16.76 -4.10
N ASN A 214 7.75 17.64 -4.78
CA ASN A 214 7.42 17.48 -6.20
C ASN A 214 8.47 18.19 -7.06
N ILE A 215 8.95 17.50 -8.10
CA ILE A 215 9.91 18.02 -9.06
C ILE A 215 9.25 18.20 -10.43
N LYS A 216 8.41 17.24 -10.85
CA LYS A 216 7.66 17.28 -12.12
C LYS A 216 6.29 16.64 -11.93
N GLY A 217 5.26 17.14 -12.62
CA GLY A 217 3.89 16.63 -12.61
C GLY A 217 3.04 17.25 -11.49
N ASP A 218 1.87 16.65 -11.25
CA ASP A 218 0.81 17.23 -10.40
C ASP A 218 0.70 16.60 -9.00
N ILE A 219 1.65 15.72 -8.63
CA ILE A 219 1.66 15.07 -7.32
C ILE A 219 2.04 16.08 -6.24
N GLY A 220 1.12 16.33 -5.29
CA GLY A 220 1.29 17.33 -4.23
C GLY A 220 2.13 16.85 -3.04
N TYR A 221 2.75 17.81 -2.33
CA TYR A 221 3.41 17.56 -1.04
C TYR A 221 2.42 16.99 -0.02
N GLY A 222 2.82 15.96 0.72
CA GLY A 222 1.99 15.29 1.73
C GLY A 222 0.97 14.30 1.17
N GLN A 223 0.88 14.18 -0.15
CA GLN A 223 0.03 13.17 -0.79
C GLN A 223 0.60 11.77 -0.58
N GLU A 224 -0.27 10.77 -0.44
CA GLU A 224 0.10 9.36 -0.47
C GLU A 224 -0.09 8.78 -1.87
N ILE A 225 0.93 8.06 -2.34
CA ILE A 225 0.95 7.41 -3.64
C ILE A 225 0.99 5.91 -3.47
N ASN A 226 0.14 5.20 -4.21
CA ASN A 226 0.16 3.74 -4.31
C ASN A 226 0.98 3.33 -5.54
N LEU A 227 2.18 2.81 -5.33
CA LEU A 227 3.07 2.34 -6.38
C LEU A 227 2.95 0.83 -6.54
N VAL A 228 2.70 0.35 -7.76
CA VAL A 228 2.78 -1.07 -8.09
C VAL A 228 4.20 -1.39 -8.54
N TYR A 229 4.89 -2.16 -7.72
CA TYR A 229 6.22 -2.67 -8.01
C TYR A 229 6.14 -4.08 -8.59
N VAL A 230 6.62 -4.25 -9.80
CA VAL A 230 6.82 -5.55 -10.44
C VAL A 230 8.32 -5.77 -10.53
N PRO A 231 8.90 -6.70 -9.76
CA PRO A 231 10.32 -6.98 -9.90
C PRO A 231 10.56 -7.52 -11.31
N SER A 232 11.48 -6.92 -12.01
CA SER A 232 11.99 -7.53 -13.23
C SER A 232 12.70 -8.82 -12.85
N GLY A 233 12.28 -9.91 -13.44
CA GLY A 233 13.15 -11.06 -13.60
C GLY A 233 14.34 -10.69 -14.49
N SER A 234 15.06 -11.68 -15.00
CA SER A 234 16.04 -11.48 -16.08
C SER A 234 15.32 -11.09 -17.38
N GLU A 235 14.66 -9.93 -17.40
CA GLU A 235 13.92 -9.45 -18.57
C GLU A 235 14.81 -8.58 -19.43
N SER A 236 14.69 -8.71 -20.73
CA SER A 236 15.24 -7.71 -21.64
C SER A 236 14.30 -6.51 -21.65
N MET A 237 14.82 -5.33 -21.33
CA MET A 237 14.16 -4.06 -21.60
C MET A 237 14.36 -3.69 -23.06
N THR A 238 13.50 -2.82 -23.58
CA THR A 238 13.73 -2.23 -24.90
C THR A 238 14.54 -0.95 -24.73
N ASP A 239 15.72 -0.86 -25.34
CA ASP A 239 16.48 0.38 -25.38
C ASP A 239 15.65 1.45 -26.11
N ALA A 240 15.42 2.60 -25.47
CA ALA A 240 14.52 3.63 -25.99
C ALA A 240 15.03 4.31 -27.28
N ASP A 241 16.36 4.37 -27.45
CA ASP A 241 17.00 5.03 -28.59
C ASP A 241 17.12 4.11 -29.81
N THR A 242 17.50 2.83 -29.56
CA THR A 242 17.77 1.87 -30.61
C THR A 242 16.62 0.94 -30.92
N LEU A 243 15.62 0.87 -30.05
CA LEU A 243 14.50 -0.08 -30.07
C LEU A 243 14.93 -1.56 -30.07
N GLN A 244 16.16 -1.84 -29.64
CA GLN A 244 16.69 -3.18 -29.54
C GLN A 244 16.52 -3.76 -28.12
N PRO A 245 16.40 -5.08 -27.98
CA PRO A 245 16.39 -5.73 -26.67
C PRO A 245 17.71 -5.46 -25.92
N ARG A 246 17.60 -4.96 -24.69
CA ARG A 246 18.72 -4.75 -23.77
C ARG A 246 18.56 -5.68 -22.57
N PRO A 247 19.47 -6.63 -22.36
CA PRO A 247 19.47 -7.45 -21.15
C PRO A 247 19.77 -6.57 -19.94
N VAL A 248 18.97 -6.71 -18.89
CA VAL A 248 19.18 -6.04 -17.60
C VAL A 248 19.16 -7.06 -16.48
N SER A 249 19.95 -6.83 -15.46
CA SER A 249 20.09 -7.72 -14.32
C SER A 249 19.28 -7.19 -13.14
N ALA A 250 18.24 -7.91 -12.74
CA ALA A 250 17.33 -7.49 -11.66
C ALA A 250 18.01 -7.40 -10.29
N ASP A 251 19.09 -8.15 -10.07
CA ASP A 251 19.89 -8.11 -8.86
C ASP A 251 20.66 -6.79 -8.68
N LYS A 252 20.80 -6.02 -9.76
CA LYS A 252 21.40 -4.68 -9.75
C LYS A 252 20.42 -3.53 -9.53
N ALA A 253 19.13 -3.81 -9.50
CA ALA A 253 18.14 -2.82 -9.11
C ALA A 253 18.33 -2.41 -7.64
N VAL A 254 18.20 -1.11 -7.35
CA VAL A 254 18.16 -0.63 -5.97
C VAL A 254 16.90 -1.16 -5.33
N LYS A 255 17.03 -1.90 -4.22
CA LYS A 255 15.87 -2.45 -3.50
C LYS A 255 15.10 -1.34 -2.80
N LEU A 256 13.78 -1.37 -2.94
CA LEU A 256 12.88 -0.52 -2.16
C LEU A 256 12.70 -1.10 -0.75
N SER A 257 12.88 -0.27 0.26
CA SER A 257 12.74 -0.65 1.68
C SER A 257 11.85 0.33 2.43
N GLU A 258 11.04 -0.19 3.34
CA GLU A 258 10.24 0.65 4.22
C GLU A 258 11.12 1.58 5.05
N GLY A 259 10.64 2.81 5.24
CA GLY A 259 11.35 3.84 5.98
C GLY A 259 12.40 4.61 5.17
N ASP A 260 12.82 4.11 4.02
CA ASP A 260 13.80 4.77 3.15
C ASP A 260 13.15 5.83 2.25
N THR A 261 13.96 6.81 1.86
CA THR A 261 13.56 7.89 0.95
C THR A 261 14.17 7.68 -0.42
N TYR A 262 13.38 7.95 -1.45
CA TYR A 262 13.78 7.81 -2.84
C TYR A 262 13.33 9.00 -3.69
N LEU A 263 14.05 9.23 -4.76
CA LEU A 263 13.59 10.01 -5.91
C LEU A 263 12.92 9.03 -6.88
N PHE A 264 11.63 9.24 -7.13
CA PHE A 264 10.80 8.39 -7.99
C PHE A 264 10.60 9.01 -9.37
N PHE A 265 10.63 8.16 -10.40
CA PHE A 265 10.29 8.47 -11.78
C PHE A 265 9.11 7.59 -12.20
N LEU A 266 7.93 8.16 -12.31
CA LEU A 266 6.70 7.43 -12.63
C LEU A 266 6.34 7.59 -14.09
N ALA A 267 5.96 6.49 -14.72
CA ALA A 267 5.39 6.48 -16.06
C ALA A 267 3.98 7.09 -16.08
N GLU A 268 3.52 7.46 -17.26
CA GLU A 268 2.13 7.81 -17.51
C GLU A 268 1.22 6.64 -17.10
N ASP A 269 0.16 6.97 -16.36
CA ASP A 269 -0.82 5.96 -15.94
C ASP A 269 -1.71 5.59 -17.14
N PRO A 270 -1.68 4.35 -17.60
CA PRO A 270 -2.49 3.90 -18.72
C PRO A 270 -4.00 3.85 -18.41
N ASP A 271 -4.38 3.94 -17.14
CA ASP A 271 -5.77 4.00 -16.69
C ASP A 271 -5.89 4.88 -15.44
N PRO A 272 -6.06 6.21 -15.59
CA PRO A 272 -6.12 7.16 -14.47
C PRO A 272 -7.29 6.95 -13.52
N LYS A 273 -8.23 6.04 -13.84
CA LYS A 273 -9.29 5.61 -12.92
C LYS A 273 -8.81 4.57 -11.91
N GLN A 274 -7.65 3.99 -12.13
CA GLN A 274 -7.00 3.11 -11.18
C GLN A 274 -6.15 3.97 -10.24
N ASP A 275 -6.32 3.74 -8.95
CA ASP A 275 -5.56 4.47 -7.92
C ASP A 275 -4.19 3.79 -7.70
N HIS A 276 -3.40 3.69 -8.76
CA HIS A 276 -2.01 3.24 -8.67
C HIS A 276 -1.14 3.84 -9.78
N CYS A 277 0.13 3.96 -9.44
CA CYS A 277 1.15 4.43 -10.34
C CYS A 277 2.16 3.32 -10.64
N PHE A 278 2.86 3.46 -11.74
CA PHE A 278 3.93 2.57 -12.13
C PHE A 278 5.24 3.33 -12.24
N PRO A 279 6.38 2.73 -11.84
CA PRO A 279 7.68 3.28 -12.20
C PRO A 279 7.86 3.22 -13.71
N VAL A 280 8.71 4.08 -14.27
CA VAL A 280 9.08 4.05 -15.70
C VAL A 280 9.65 2.67 -16.10
N ASN A 281 10.39 2.05 -15.19
CA ASN A 281 10.81 0.65 -15.22
C ASN A 281 11.39 0.27 -13.86
N SER A 282 11.73 -0.99 -13.67
CA SER A 282 12.21 -1.55 -12.39
C SER A 282 13.67 -1.21 -12.03
N ILE A 283 14.44 -0.62 -12.95
CA ILE A 283 15.86 -0.24 -12.74
C ILE A 283 16.01 1.27 -12.54
N GLN A 284 15.25 2.06 -13.29
CA GLN A 284 15.39 3.51 -13.38
C GLN A 284 14.26 4.28 -12.69
N GLY A 285 13.22 3.55 -12.24
CA GLY A 285 12.02 4.14 -11.65
C GLY A 285 12.24 4.76 -10.28
N TRP A 286 13.39 4.52 -9.64
CA TRP A 286 13.73 5.14 -8.36
C TRP A 286 15.24 5.15 -8.10
N ILE A 287 15.67 6.11 -7.28
CA ILE A 287 17.04 6.31 -6.82
C ILE A 287 16.99 6.54 -5.32
N LYS A 288 17.72 5.77 -4.52
CA LYS A 288 17.74 5.96 -3.06
C LYS A 288 18.43 7.28 -2.71
N VAL A 289 17.82 8.01 -1.78
CA VAL A 289 18.31 9.28 -1.26
C VAL A 289 18.61 9.14 0.22
N GLU A 290 19.84 9.44 0.61
CA GLU A 290 20.27 9.42 2.01
C GLU A 290 21.22 10.58 2.30
N ASN A 291 20.81 11.51 3.16
CA ASN A 291 21.59 12.73 3.47
C ASN A 291 22.04 13.49 2.21
N ASP A 292 21.12 13.73 1.27
CA ASP A 292 21.35 14.35 -0.03
C ASP A 292 22.30 13.59 -0.98
N LYS A 293 22.78 12.42 -0.59
CA LYS A 293 23.54 11.52 -1.46
C LYS A 293 22.63 10.54 -2.17
N LEU A 294 23.02 10.16 -3.38
CA LEU A 294 22.30 9.24 -4.24
C LEU A 294 22.98 7.88 -4.27
N THR A 295 22.19 6.83 -4.10
CA THR A 295 22.58 5.47 -4.47
C THR A 295 21.91 5.13 -5.79
N VAL A 296 22.70 5.19 -6.85
CA VAL A 296 22.27 4.91 -8.24
C VAL A 296 22.75 3.53 -8.64
N SER A 297 21.85 2.73 -9.22
CA SER A 297 22.26 1.44 -9.82
C SER A 297 23.26 1.67 -10.97
N ASP A 298 24.27 0.82 -11.10
CA ASP A 298 25.19 0.83 -12.23
C ASP A 298 24.48 0.64 -13.58
N GLU A 299 23.33 -0.01 -13.55
CA GLU A 299 22.46 -0.21 -14.71
C GLU A 299 21.54 1.00 -14.98
N ASN A 300 21.53 2.04 -14.13
CA ASN A 300 20.69 3.23 -14.36
C ASN A 300 21.44 4.26 -15.24
N GLY A 301 21.41 4.06 -16.56
CA GLY A 301 22.05 4.97 -17.52
C GLY A 301 21.53 6.40 -17.45
N GLY A 302 20.24 6.59 -17.16
CA GLY A 302 19.61 7.90 -17.07
C GLY A 302 20.14 8.78 -15.93
N ALA A 303 20.57 8.18 -14.82
CA ALA A 303 21.08 8.89 -13.66
C ALA A 303 22.54 8.60 -13.33
N ARG A 304 23.20 7.81 -14.14
CA ARG A 304 24.61 7.43 -13.94
C ARG A 304 25.51 8.67 -13.88
N GLY A 305 26.35 8.72 -12.86
CA GLY A 305 27.31 9.82 -12.64
C GLY A 305 26.80 10.95 -11.73
N TYR A 306 25.54 10.93 -11.33
CA TYR A 306 25.06 11.82 -10.28
C TYR A 306 25.24 11.18 -8.91
N THR A 307 25.86 11.91 -7.99
CA THR A 307 26.12 11.48 -6.61
C THR A 307 25.33 12.28 -5.59
N ASP A 308 24.81 13.44 -5.97
CA ASP A 308 24.10 14.37 -5.11
C ASP A 308 22.71 14.70 -5.67
N LEU A 309 21.72 14.74 -4.79
CA LEU A 309 20.32 15.03 -5.12
C LEU A 309 20.19 16.41 -5.78
N SER A 310 20.86 17.43 -5.24
CA SER A 310 20.80 18.80 -5.76
C SER A 310 21.30 18.89 -7.21
N GLN A 311 22.37 18.17 -7.56
CA GLN A 311 22.89 18.12 -8.93
C GLN A 311 21.91 17.46 -9.88
N LEU A 312 21.32 16.32 -9.46
CA LEU A 312 20.34 15.60 -10.27
C LEU A 312 19.07 16.43 -10.47
N VAL A 313 18.54 17.05 -9.41
CA VAL A 313 17.36 17.94 -9.48
C VAL A 313 17.63 19.13 -10.39
N ALA A 314 18.82 19.74 -10.34
CA ALA A 314 19.20 20.81 -11.25
C ALA A 314 19.26 20.33 -12.72
N ALA A 315 19.72 19.11 -12.97
CA ALA A 315 19.72 18.52 -14.31
C ALA A 315 18.29 18.24 -14.81
N ILE A 316 17.42 17.71 -13.95
CA ILE A 316 16.00 17.48 -14.27
C ILE A 316 15.32 18.81 -14.62
N ASN A 317 15.52 19.87 -13.83
CA ASN A 317 14.91 21.18 -14.06
C ASN A 317 15.40 21.90 -15.33
N LYS A 318 16.53 21.50 -15.90
CA LYS A 318 17.01 22.02 -17.21
C LYS A 318 16.34 21.34 -18.39
N VAL A 319 15.76 20.16 -18.18
CA VAL A 319 15.10 19.36 -19.24
C VAL A 319 13.60 19.62 -19.28
N LYS A 320 13.01 19.96 -18.15
CA LYS A 320 11.58 20.13 -17.86
C LYS A 320 10.82 21.20 -18.67
#